data_a8a11b79f5e20eb7fb1c8e37830a0e4b
#
_entry.id   a8a11b79f5e20eb7fb1c8e37830a0e4b
#
_cell.length_a   1.000
_cell.length_b   1.000
_cell.length_c   1.000
_cell.angle_alpha   90.00
_cell.angle_beta   90.00
_cell.angle_gamma   90.00
#
_symmetry.space_group_name_H-M   'P 1'
#
loop_
_entity.id
_entity.type
_entity.pdbx_description
1 polymer ?
#
loop_
_entity_poly.entity_id
_entity_poly.type
_entity_poly.pdbx_seq_one_letter_code
_entity_poly.pdbx_strand_id
1 'polypeptide(L)'
;MGSNYEDMENKLKAGFLDFAFVPSLVYIEVSDKYEMVLKFLRNGKGFYRGQFVVLKDIDSIIQLKNKNWAFPDKKSTSGYLLPKYMLLKMGINPDTFFNYQYEAGSHDKAIELLIRGNVQLATTFDDVRERMKDKFPNIFEKTKILFYTDSIPNDGFAINRNIKGIERDKIIEAVKNVIKKNGDLFYKFFGSKEVISASDSDYNILRDIKDKINQ
;
A
#
# COMPACT_ATOMS: atom_id res chain seq x y z
N MET A 1 8.52 -15.03 8.43
CA MET A 1 7.86 -13.98 7.66
C MET A 1 8.37 -12.66 8.19
N GLY A 2 8.76 -11.73 7.31
CA GLY A 2 9.09 -10.37 7.72
C GLY A 2 7.89 -9.75 8.43
N SER A 3 8.10 -9.23 9.63
CA SER A 3 7.02 -8.74 10.48
C SER A 3 6.50 -7.36 10.05
N ASN A 4 7.26 -6.64 9.20
CA ASN A 4 6.92 -5.31 8.69
C ASN A 4 7.64 -5.01 7.37
N TYR A 5 7.32 -3.90 6.75
CA TYR A 5 7.93 -3.43 5.49
C TYR A 5 9.44 -3.21 5.59
N GLU A 6 9.92 -2.75 6.74
CA GLU A 6 11.33 -2.45 6.98
C GLU A 6 12.19 -3.72 7.00
N ASP A 7 11.74 -4.79 7.68
CA ASP A 7 12.43 -6.08 7.70
C ASP A 7 12.54 -6.69 6.30
N MET A 8 11.46 -6.60 5.51
CA MET A 8 11.47 -7.05 4.11
C MET A 8 12.48 -6.26 3.27
N GLU A 9 12.48 -4.94 3.38
CA GLU A 9 13.40 -4.05 2.65
C GLU A 9 14.85 -4.36 3.02
N ASN A 10 15.14 -4.53 4.31
CA ASN A 10 16.49 -4.84 4.78
C ASN A 10 16.99 -6.18 4.25
N LYS A 11 16.15 -7.22 4.22
CA LYS A 11 16.49 -8.54 3.65
C LYS A 11 16.76 -8.47 2.15
N LEU A 12 15.97 -7.70 1.42
CA LEU A 12 16.18 -7.47 0.00
C LEU A 12 17.48 -6.68 -0.26
N LYS A 13 17.71 -5.59 0.47
CA LYS A 13 18.95 -4.80 0.37
C LYS A 13 20.20 -5.63 0.68
N ALA A 14 20.10 -6.54 1.64
CA ALA A 14 21.18 -7.46 2.00
C ALA A 14 21.39 -8.60 0.98
N GLY A 15 20.47 -8.77 0.01
CA GLY A 15 20.56 -9.82 -1.00
C GLY A 15 20.24 -11.23 -0.49
N PHE A 16 19.54 -11.34 0.65
CA PHE A 16 19.17 -12.63 1.24
C PHE A 16 18.03 -13.36 0.50
N LEU A 17 17.37 -12.66 -0.42
CA LEU A 17 16.22 -13.19 -1.15
C LEU A 17 16.51 -13.18 -2.65
N ASP A 18 16.33 -14.32 -3.29
CA ASP A 18 16.41 -14.43 -4.75
C ASP A 18 15.19 -13.79 -5.41
N PHE A 19 14.04 -13.89 -4.76
CA PHE A 19 12.78 -13.32 -5.21
C PHE A 19 11.82 -13.11 -4.04
N ALA A 20 10.87 -12.19 -4.20
CA ALA A 20 9.84 -11.92 -3.20
C ALA A 20 8.58 -11.28 -3.81
N PHE A 21 7.44 -11.41 -3.12
CA PHE A 21 6.32 -10.49 -3.30
C PHE A 21 6.62 -9.22 -2.52
N VAL A 22 6.61 -8.08 -3.20
CA VAL A 22 7.02 -6.80 -2.63
C VAL A 22 5.96 -5.72 -2.83
N PRO A 23 5.72 -4.90 -1.80
CA PRO A 23 4.94 -3.68 -1.94
C PRO A 23 5.64 -2.70 -2.89
N SER A 24 4.83 -1.91 -3.59
CA SER A 24 5.32 -1.00 -4.62
C SER A 24 6.34 0.04 -4.11
N LEU A 25 6.17 0.55 -2.88
CA LEU A 25 7.15 1.47 -2.28
C LEU A 25 8.45 0.76 -1.90
N VAL A 26 8.38 -0.46 -1.35
CA VAL A 26 9.58 -1.26 -1.04
C VAL A 26 10.35 -1.58 -2.32
N TYR A 27 9.63 -1.85 -3.42
CA TYR A 27 10.26 -2.13 -4.70
C TYR A 27 11.15 -0.97 -5.18
N ILE A 28 10.69 0.26 -5.14
CA ILE A 28 11.50 1.39 -5.60
C ILE A 28 12.77 1.60 -4.78
N GLU A 29 12.79 1.16 -3.50
CA GLU A 29 13.98 1.23 -2.63
C GLU A 29 15.04 0.16 -2.94
N VAL A 30 14.68 -0.87 -3.71
CA VAL A 30 15.55 -2.00 -4.05
C VAL A 30 15.64 -2.26 -5.55
N SER A 31 15.11 -1.37 -6.38
CA SER A 31 15.03 -1.54 -7.83
C SER A 31 16.37 -1.55 -8.56
N ASP A 32 17.45 -1.12 -7.91
CA ASP A 32 18.83 -1.29 -8.35
C ASP A 32 19.26 -2.77 -8.38
N LYS A 33 18.79 -3.57 -7.42
CA LYS A 33 19.12 -4.99 -7.26
C LYS A 33 18.05 -5.94 -7.77
N TYR A 34 16.78 -5.51 -7.80
CA TYR A 34 15.63 -6.33 -8.16
C TYR A 34 14.87 -5.75 -9.35
N GLU A 35 14.27 -6.63 -10.13
CA GLU A 35 13.36 -6.31 -11.22
C GLU A 35 11.95 -6.75 -10.84
N MET A 36 10.96 -5.84 -10.90
CA MET A 36 9.55 -6.21 -10.80
C MET A 36 9.13 -6.88 -12.11
N VAL A 37 8.81 -8.15 -12.06
CA VAL A 37 8.49 -8.96 -13.25
C VAL A 37 7.00 -9.22 -13.41
N LEU A 38 6.26 -9.27 -12.30
CA LEU A 38 4.81 -9.45 -12.29
C LEU A 38 4.19 -8.47 -11.30
N LYS A 39 3.01 -7.94 -11.60
CA LYS A 39 2.17 -7.17 -10.66
C LYS A 39 0.78 -7.76 -10.57
N PHE A 40 0.17 -7.65 -9.39
CA PHE A 40 -1.17 -8.13 -9.14
C PHE A 40 -2.22 -7.32 -9.92
N LEU A 41 -3.32 -7.98 -10.29
CA LEU A 41 -4.54 -7.32 -10.76
C LEU A 41 -5.55 -7.28 -9.62
N ARG A 42 -5.87 -6.09 -9.11
CA ARG A 42 -6.98 -5.88 -8.18
C ARG A 42 -8.22 -5.43 -8.95
N ASN A 43 -9.30 -6.23 -8.88
CA ASN A 43 -10.52 -5.96 -9.65
C ASN A 43 -10.25 -5.72 -11.15
N GLY A 44 -9.37 -6.54 -11.76
CA GLY A 44 -8.98 -6.44 -13.16
C GLY A 44 -8.06 -5.25 -13.50
N LYS A 45 -7.56 -4.49 -12.51
CA LYS A 45 -6.70 -3.31 -12.71
C LYS A 45 -5.30 -3.54 -12.16
N GLY A 46 -4.28 -3.08 -12.92
CA GLY A 46 -2.87 -3.11 -12.50
C GLY A 46 -2.49 -1.98 -11.54
N PHE A 47 -3.47 -1.26 -11.00
CA PHE A 47 -3.30 -0.17 -10.05
C PHE A 47 -4.45 -0.16 -9.04
N TYR A 48 -4.23 0.48 -7.90
CA TYR A 48 -5.20 0.76 -6.84
C TYR A 48 -5.03 2.19 -6.35
N ARG A 49 -5.79 2.61 -5.34
CA ARG A 49 -5.69 3.95 -4.74
C ARG A 49 -5.62 3.85 -3.22
N GLY A 50 -5.03 4.86 -2.61
CA GLY A 50 -5.26 5.14 -1.21
C GLY A 50 -6.58 5.87 -1.01
N GLN A 51 -7.11 5.81 0.20
CA GLN A 51 -8.33 6.52 0.59
C GLN A 51 -8.14 7.18 1.95
N PHE A 52 -8.75 8.36 2.11
CA PHE A 52 -8.89 9.08 3.35
C PHE A 52 -10.26 8.72 3.94
N VAL A 53 -10.29 7.88 4.94
CA VAL A 53 -11.51 7.45 5.63
C VAL A 53 -11.69 8.28 6.89
N VAL A 54 -12.85 8.89 7.04
CA VAL A 54 -13.21 9.76 8.16
C VAL A 54 -14.52 9.31 8.80
N LEU A 55 -14.81 9.79 10.00
CA LEU A 55 -16.13 9.66 10.59
C LEU A 55 -17.19 10.40 9.76
N LYS A 56 -18.44 9.97 9.87
CA LYS A 56 -19.52 10.40 8.97
C LYS A 56 -19.82 11.91 8.99
N ASP A 57 -19.57 12.55 10.12
CA ASP A 57 -19.78 13.99 10.38
C ASP A 57 -18.66 14.92 9.85
N ILE A 58 -17.58 14.37 9.32
CA ILE A 58 -16.44 15.15 8.81
C ILE A 58 -16.58 15.32 7.29
N ASP A 59 -16.81 16.56 6.83
CA ASP A 59 -17.06 16.89 5.42
C ASP A 59 -15.84 17.51 4.70
N SER A 60 -14.85 17.96 5.45
CA SER A 60 -13.68 18.61 4.87
C SER A 60 -12.39 18.31 5.63
N ILE A 61 -11.26 18.43 4.93
CA ILE A 61 -9.93 18.21 5.52
C ILE A 61 -9.64 19.24 6.64
N ILE A 62 -10.19 20.44 6.57
CA ILE A 62 -9.94 21.50 7.55
C ILE A 62 -10.51 21.13 8.93
N GLN A 63 -11.60 20.36 8.99
CA GLN A 63 -12.17 19.86 10.25
C GLN A 63 -11.25 18.87 10.98
N LEU A 64 -10.21 18.37 10.28
CA LEU A 64 -9.20 17.48 10.85
C LEU A 64 -8.02 18.21 11.50
N LYS A 65 -7.99 19.55 11.46
CA LYS A 65 -6.95 20.33 12.15
C LYS A 65 -6.97 20.04 13.65
N ASN A 66 -5.80 19.75 14.21
CA ASN A 66 -5.60 19.34 15.61
C ASN A 66 -6.35 18.05 15.99
N LYS A 67 -6.73 17.22 15.01
CA LYS A 67 -7.28 15.86 15.23
C LYS A 67 -6.19 14.81 15.05
N ASN A 68 -6.55 13.56 15.29
CA ASN A 68 -5.62 12.43 15.20
C ASN A 68 -5.76 11.73 13.85
N TRP A 69 -4.64 11.32 13.29
CA TRP A 69 -4.52 10.57 12.04
C TRP A 69 -3.89 9.20 12.29
N ALA A 70 -4.49 8.10 11.79
CA ALA A 70 -3.90 6.78 11.79
C ALA A 70 -3.57 6.30 10.39
N PHE A 71 -2.45 5.61 10.25
CA PHE A 71 -1.99 4.96 9.04
C PHE A 71 -1.30 3.62 9.39
N PRO A 72 -1.18 2.67 8.45
CA PRO A 72 -0.63 1.34 8.77
C PRO A 72 0.85 1.35 9.14
N ASP A 73 1.68 2.06 8.35
CA ASP A 73 3.13 2.07 8.42
C ASP A 73 3.66 3.23 7.56
N LYS A 74 4.75 3.87 7.94
CA LYS A 74 5.38 4.97 7.17
C LYS A 74 5.87 4.53 5.78
N LYS A 75 6.14 3.25 5.59
CA LYS A 75 6.50 2.65 4.29
C LYS A 75 5.31 2.15 3.48
N SER A 76 4.09 2.42 3.95
CA SER A 76 2.88 2.12 3.19
C SER A 76 2.62 3.17 2.12
N THR A 77 2.57 2.74 0.85
CA THR A 77 2.29 3.61 -0.29
C THR A 77 0.92 4.27 -0.17
N SER A 78 -0.14 3.47 0.02
CA SER A 78 -1.54 3.95 0.08
C SER A 78 -1.94 4.51 1.44
N GLY A 79 -1.26 4.05 2.51
CA GLY A 79 -1.60 4.47 3.85
C GLY A 79 -0.84 5.70 4.33
N TYR A 80 0.35 5.97 3.79
CA TYR A 80 1.19 7.07 4.27
C TYR A 80 1.79 7.92 3.17
N LEU A 81 2.56 7.35 2.22
CA LEU A 81 3.32 8.15 1.25
C LEU A 81 2.43 9.05 0.40
N LEU A 82 1.46 8.48 -0.31
CA LEU A 82 0.56 9.26 -1.17
C LEU A 82 -0.37 10.18 -0.36
N PRO A 83 -1.00 9.75 0.74
CA PRO A 83 -1.71 10.65 1.63
C PRO A 83 -0.88 11.85 2.09
N LYS A 84 0.36 11.65 2.56
CA LYS A 84 1.26 12.74 2.94
C LYS A 84 1.52 13.68 1.78
N TYR A 85 1.84 13.15 0.60
CA TYR A 85 2.04 13.94 -0.61
C TYR A 85 0.82 14.77 -0.99
N MET A 86 -0.38 14.18 -0.93
CA MET A 86 -1.62 14.92 -1.21
C MET A 86 -1.86 16.06 -0.22
N LEU A 87 -1.64 15.81 1.07
CA LEU A 87 -1.76 16.86 2.10
C LEU A 87 -0.79 18.02 1.83
N LEU A 88 0.47 17.71 1.51
CA LEU A 88 1.47 18.72 1.14
C LEU A 88 1.06 19.52 -0.10
N LYS A 89 0.52 18.87 -1.14
CA LYS A 89 -0.04 19.54 -2.32
C LYS A 89 -1.21 20.49 -2.00
N MET A 90 -1.97 20.20 -0.95
CA MET A 90 -3.05 21.07 -0.45
C MET A 90 -2.52 22.19 0.47
N GLY A 91 -1.20 22.32 0.64
CA GLY A 91 -0.59 23.28 1.56
C GLY A 91 -0.69 22.87 3.04
N ILE A 92 -1.00 21.60 3.30
CA ILE A 92 -1.15 21.07 4.66
C ILE A 92 0.10 20.28 5.02
N ASN A 93 0.89 20.78 5.95
CA ASN A 93 1.98 20.02 6.55
C ASN A 93 1.41 19.07 7.62
N PRO A 94 1.45 17.73 7.42
CA PRO A 94 0.85 16.79 8.37
C PRO A 94 1.43 16.87 9.78
N ASP A 95 2.73 17.22 9.89
CA ASP A 95 3.45 17.22 11.16
C ASP A 95 3.03 18.38 12.09
N THR A 96 2.45 19.43 11.52
CA THR A 96 1.93 20.59 12.26
C THR A 96 0.40 20.68 12.23
N PHE A 97 -0.25 19.96 11.33
CA PHE A 97 -1.69 20.00 11.14
C PHE A 97 -2.44 19.06 12.08
N PHE A 98 -1.93 17.81 12.24
CA PHE A 98 -2.51 16.83 13.14
C PHE A 98 -1.96 16.94 14.55
N ASN A 99 -2.81 16.66 15.55
CA ASN A 99 -2.38 16.60 16.95
C ASN A 99 -1.48 15.40 17.20
N TYR A 100 -1.86 14.23 16.66
CA TYR A 100 -1.08 13.01 16.77
C TYR A 100 -1.23 12.13 15.53
N GLN A 101 -0.14 11.47 15.17
CA GLN A 101 -0.05 10.54 14.04
C GLN A 101 0.22 9.12 14.57
N TYR A 102 -0.75 8.22 14.39
CA TYR A 102 -0.68 6.84 14.88
C TYR A 102 -0.20 5.89 13.77
N GLU A 103 0.95 5.28 13.97
CA GLU A 103 1.39 4.14 13.19
C GLU A 103 0.72 2.87 13.73
N ALA A 104 -0.33 2.42 13.09
CA ALA A 104 -1.24 1.38 13.59
C ALA A 104 -0.71 -0.06 13.40
N GLY A 105 0.34 -0.25 12.60
CA GLY A 105 0.93 -1.54 12.26
C GLY A 105 0.17 -2.34 11.18
N SER A 106 -1.08 -1.97 10.85
CA SER A 106 -1.83 -2.54 9.72
C SER A 106 -2.98 -1.64 9.27
N HIS A 107 -3.44 -1.83 8.03
CA HIS A 107 -4.61 -1.13 7.49
C HIS A 107 -5.88 -1.38 8.30
N ASP A 108 -6.10 -2.60 8.74
CA ASP A 108 -7.26 -2.99 9.54
C ASP A 108 -7.25 -2.30 10.90
N LYS A 109 -6.09 -2.23 11.57
CA LYS A 109 -5.94 -1.53 12.85
C LYS A 109 -6.15 -0.02 12.72
N ALA A 110 -5.69 0.61 11.62
CA ALA A 110 -5.95 2.02 11.38
C ALA A 110 -7.45 2.31 11.28
N ILE A 111 -8.21 1.47 10.56
CA ILE A 111 -9.67 1.58 10.49
C ILE A 111 -10.34 1.26 11.85
N GLU A 112 -9.83 0.28 12.58
CA GLU A 112 -10.35 -0.02 13.92
C GLU A 112 -10.22 1.17 14.87
N LEU A 113 -9.07 1.86 14.87
CA LEU A 113 -8.88 3.09 15.64
C LEU A 113 -9.89 4.18 15.27
N LEU A 114 -10.19 4.34 13.97
CA LEU A 114 -11.20 5.28 13.50
C LEU A 114 -12.61 4.92 14.00
N ILE A 115 -13.03 3.65 13.85
CA ILE A 115 -14.37 3.20 14.26
C ILE A 115 -14.56 3.33 15.77
N ARG A 116 -13.50 3.13 16.56
CA ARG A 116 -13.49 3.31 18.01
C ARG A 116 -13.42 4.77 18.46
N GLY A 117 -13.25 5.73 17.53
CA GLY A 117 -13.18 7.16 17.84
C GLY A 117 -11.81 7.63 18.38
N ASN A 118 -10.78 6.78 18.38
CA ASN A 118 -9.44 7.13 18.83
C ASN A 118 -8.75 8.11 17.86
N VAL A 119 -9.12 8.07 16.59
CA VAL A 119 -8.67 8.98 15.53
C VAL A 119 -9.86 9.46 14.71
N GLN A 120 -9.69 10.56 13.98
CA GLN A 120 -10.72 11.14 13.12
C GLN A 120 -10.44 10.93 11.64
N LEU A 121 -9.20 10.54 11.31
CA LEU A 121 -8.77 10.15 9.98
C LEU A 121 -8.04 8.80 10.04
N ALA A 122 -8.36 7.90 9.12
CA ALA A 122 -7.52 6.75 8.79
C ALA A 122 -7.22 6.74 7.30
N THR A 123 -5.95 6.58 6.93
CA THR A 123 -5.56 6.42 5.54
C THR A 123 -5.14 4.98 5.25
N THR A 124 -5.63 4.43 4.12
CA THR A 124 -5.53 3.01 3.80
C THR A 124 -5.74 2.77 2.31
N PHE A 125 -5.72 1.50 1.83
CA PHE A 125 -6.09 1.16 0.46
C PHE A 125 -7.62 1.21 0.25
N ASP A 126 -8.05 1.32 -1.00
CA ASP A 126 -9.40 1.73 -1.41
C ASP A 126 -10.54 0.72 -1.20
N ASP A 127 -10.28 -0.50 -0.76
CA ASP A 127 -11.30 -1.53 -0.53
C ASP A 127 -11.27 -2.12 0.91
N VAL A 128 -10.53 -1.50 1.84
CA VAL A 128 -10.37 -2.02 3.19
C VAL A 128 -11.70 -2.11 3.97
N ARG A 129 -12.62 -1.17 3.77
CA ARG A 129 -13.91 -1.17 4.47
C ARG A 129 -14.77 -2.37 4.09
N GLU A 130 -14.77 -2.75 2.80
CA GLU A 130 -15.44 -3.97 2.33
C GLU A 130 -14.89 -5.22 3.00
N ARG A 131 -13.55 -5.29 3.15
CA ARG A 131 -12.89 -6.40 3.83
C ARG A 131 -13.25 -6.49 5.31
N MET A 132 -13.57 -5.36 5.94
CA MET A 132 -13.84 -5.28 7.38
C MET A 132 -15.32 -5.30 7.76
N LYS A 133 -16.24 -5.35 6.79
CA LYS A 133 -17.67 -5.27 7.04
C LYS A 133 -18.21 -6.39 7.95
N ASP A 134 -17.64 -7.58 7.88
CA ASP A 134 -18.06 -8.70 8.72
C ASP A 134 -17.66 -8.48 10.18
N LYS A 135 -16.53 -7.83 10.44
CA LYS A 135 -16.07 -7.45 11.79
C LYS A 135 -16.80 -6.20 12.32
N PHE A 136 -17.13 -5.28 11.44
CA PHE A 136 -17.80 -4.01 11.75
C PHE A 136 -18.98 -3.78 10.80
N PRO A 137 -20.16 -4.41 11.04
CA PRO A 137 -21.29 -4.34 10.11
C PRO A 137 -21.76 -2.92 9.78
N ASN A 138 -21.59 -1.98 10.72
CA ASN A 138 -21.98 -0.58 10.57
C ASN A 138 -20.87 0.35 10.07
N ILE A 139 -19.79 -0.20 9.47
CA ILE A 139 -18.63 0.58 9.03
C ILE A 139 -19.01 1.68 8.02
N PHE A 140 -19.92 1.39 7.08
CA PHE A 140 -20.38 2.34 6.08
C PHE A 140 -21.34 3.41 6.62
N GLU A 141 -22.02 3.12 7.72
CA GLU A 141 -22.86 4.08 8.41
C GLU A 141 -22.04 5.08 9.22
N LYS A 142 -20.98 4.58 9.89
CA LYS A 142 -20.11 5.39 10.76
C LYS A 142 -19.04 6.16 10.01
N THR A 143 -18.63 5.69 8.82
CA THR A 143 -17.49 6.26 8.10
C THR A 143 -17.84 6.60 6.66
N LYS A 144 -17.09 7.55 6.10
CA LYS A 144 -17.11 7.87 4.67
C LYS A 144 -15.70 8.09 4.13
N ILE A 145 -15.57 8.04 2.80
CA ILE A 145 -14.35 8.43 2.11
C ILE A 145 -14.42 9.93 1.86
N LEU A 146 -13.40 10.65 2.33
CA LEU A 146 -13.25 12.07 2.06
C LEU A 146 -12.55 12.30 0.70
N PHE A 147 -11.45 11.57 0.44
CA PHE A 147 -10.68 11.64 -0.80
C PHE A 147 -10.13 10.26 -1.17
N TYR A 148 -9.79 10.12 -2.45
CA TYR A 148 -8.88 9.07 -2.95
C TYR A 148 -7.56 9.70 -3.36
N THR A 149 -6.47 8.93 -3.24
CA THR A 149 -5.18 9.33 -3.80
C THR A 149 -5.14 9.16 -5.32
N ASP A 150 -4.09 9.67 -5.95
CA ASP A 150 -3.71 9.27 -7.29
C ASP A 150 -3.50 7.74 -7.36
N SER A 151 -3.50 7.20 -8.58
CA SER A 151 -3.33 5.76 -8.83
C SER A 151 -1.94 5.28 -8.41
N ILE A 152 -1.90 4.12 -7.76
CA ILE A 152 -0.70 3.46 -7.26
C ILE A 152 -0.53 2.17 -8.08
N PRO A 153 0.62 1.90 -8.68
CA PRO A 153 0.88 0.60 -9.29
C PRO A 153 0.80 -0.49 -8.21
N ASN A 154 0.14 -1.61 -8.55
CA ASN A 154 -0.04 -2.69 -7.60
C ASN A 154 1.30 -3.30 -7.17
N ASP A 155 1.31 -3.86 -5.96
CA ASP A 155 2.36 -4.72 -5.47
C ASP A 155 2.59 -5.89 -6.43
N GLY A 156 3.75 -6.50 -6.36
CA GLY A 156 4.06 -7.55 -7.31
C GLY A 156 5.15 -8.49 -6.86
N PHE A 157 5.67 -9.24 -7.82
CA PHE A 157 6.73 -10.21 -7.65
C PHE A 157 8.01 -9.64 -8.27
N ALA A 158 9.03 -9.46 -7.43
CA ALA A 158 10.34 -9.00 -7.84
C ALA A 158 11.36 -10.14 -7.75
N ILE A 159 12.28 -10.15 -8.71
CA ILE A 159 13.36 -11.13 -8.83
C ILE A 159 14.71 -10.42 -8.80
N ASN A 160 15.72 -11.02 -8.18
CA ASN A 160 17.07 -10.48 -8.15
C ASN A 160 17.63 -10.39 -9.57
N ARG A 161 18.20 -9.25 -9.94
CA ARG A 161 18.77 -8.98 -11.28
C ARG A 161 19.94 -9.88 -11.67
N ASN A 162 20.53 -10.60 -10.71
CA ASN A 162 21.57 -11.59 -10.99
C ASN A 162 20.99 -12.88 -11.60
N ILE A 163 19.70 -13.17 -11.38
CA ILE A 163 19.00 -14.31 -11.98
C ILE A 163 18.55 -13.94 -13.39
N LYS A 164 19.07 -14.61 -14.40
CA LYS A 164 18.88 -14.26 -15.83
C LYS A 164 18.50 -15.46 -16.68
N GLY A 165 18.07 -15.20 -17.92
CA GLY A 165 17.82 -16.21 -18.94
C GLY A 165 16.80 -17.25 -18.53
N ILE A 166 17.06 -18.51 -18.83
CA ILE A 166 16.15 -19.63 -18.64
C ILE A 166 15.75 -19.81 -17.16
N GLU A 167 16.65 -19.55 -16.22
CA GLU A 167 16.35 -19.66 -14.80
C GLU A 167 15.29 -18.63 -14.36
N ARG A 168 15.48 -17.38 -14.76
CA ARG A 168 14.51 -16.30 -14.53
C ARG A 168 13.13 -16.66 -15.08
N ASP A 169 13.07 -17.12 -16.33
CA ASP A 169 11.82 -17.43 -17.00
C ASP A 169 11.09 -18.61 -16.32
N LYS A 170 11.83 -19.64 -15.88
CA LYS A 170 11.28 -20.77 -15.12
C LYS A 170 10.68 -20.33 -13.79
N ILE A 171 11.32 -19.40 -13.06
CA ILE A 171 10.80 -18.87 -11.80
C ILE A 171 9.51 -18.09 -12.06
N ILE A 172 9.47 -17.24 -13.06
CA ILE A 172 8.28 -16.45 -13.42
C ILE A 172 7.11 -17.38 -13.75
N GLU A 173 7.33 -18.40 -14.58
CA GLU A 173 6.27 -19.36 -14.93
C GLU A 173 5.84 -20.21 -13.73
N ALA A 174 6.76 -20.62 -12.86
CA ALA A 174 6.42 -21.32 -11.63
C ALA A 174 5.53 -20.47 -10.72
N VAL A 175 5.85 -19.18 -10.55
CA VAL A 175 5.05 -18.25 -9.76
C VAL A 175 3.64 -18.09 -10.35
N LYS A 176 3.51 -17.87 -11.66
CA LYS A 176 2.20 -17.80 -12.34
C LYS A 176 1.38 -19.08 -12.11
N ASN A 177 2.01 -20.24 -12.22
CA ASN A 177 1.35 -21.54 -12.01
C ASN A 177 0.90 -21.73 -10.55
N VAL A 178 1.72 -21.32 -9.57
CA VAL A 178 1.36 -21.36 -8.14
C VAL A 178 0.17 -20.45 -7.86
N ILE A 179 0.16 -19.23 -8.39
CA ILE A 179 -0.95 -18.29 -8.24
C ILE A 179 -2.23 -18.87 -8.85
N LYS A 180 -2.15 -19.39 -10.08
CA LYS A 180 -3.28 -20.02 -10.77
C LYS A 180 -3.87 -21.19 -10.00
N LYS A 181 -3.03 -22.05 -9.41
CA LYS A 181 -3.46 -23.22 -8.62
C LYS A 181 -4.01 -22.87 -7.25
N ASN A 182 -3.56 -21.78 -6.65
CA ASN A 182 -3.88 -21.40 -5.28
C ASN A 182 -4.53 -20.00 -5.20
N GLY A 183 -5.36 -19.63 -6.19
CA GLY A 183 -5.93 -18.30 -6.31
C GLY A 183 -6.65 -17.80 -5.05
N ASP A 184 -7.38 -18.67 -4.33
CA ASP A 184 -8.07 -18.28 -3.10
C ASP A 184 -7.10 -17.92 -1.98
N LEU A 185 -5.98 -18.62 -1.86
CA LEU A 185 -4.93 -18.29 -0.90
C LEU A 185 -4.30 -16.94 -1.23
N PHE A 186 -3.97 -16.70 -2.51
CA PHE A 186 -3.41 -15.42 -2.96
C PHE A 186 -4.39 -14.28 -2.78
N TYR A 187 -5.67 -14.50 -3.04
CA TYR A 187 -6.71 -13.50 -2.78
C TYR A 187 -6.75 -13.10 -1.30
N LYS A 188 -6.66 -14.06 -0.40
CA LYS A 188 -6.66 -13.81 1.05
C LYS A 188 -5.49 -12.92 1.49
N PHE A 189 -4.31 -13.07 0.90
CA PHE A 189 -3.11 -12.32 1.30
C PHE A 189 -2.92 -11.02 0.53
N PHE A 190 -3.26 -11.01 -0.77
CA PHE A 190 -2.90 -9.91 -1.69
C PHE A 190 -4.12 -9.22 -2.31
N GLY A 191 -5.34 -9.70 -2.04
CA GLY A 191 -6.56 -9.17 -2.64
C GLY A 191 -6.66 -9.43 -4.16
N SER A 192 -5.91 -10.44 -4.67
CA SER A 192 -5.86 -10.76 -6.10
C SER A 192 -5.65 -12.25 -6.33
N LYS A 193 -6.20 -12.76 -7.45
CA LYS A 193 -5.98 -14.11 -7.97
C LYS A 193 -5.19 -14.09 -9.28
N GLU A 194 -4.85 -12.93 -9.79
CA GLU A 194 -4.29 -12.73 -11.12
C GLU A 194 -3.06 -11.82 -11.08
N VAL A 195 -2.14 -12.08 -12.00
CA VAL A 195 -0.96 -11.25 -12.23
C VAL A 195 -0.79 -10.97 -13.71
N ILE A 196 -0.19 -9.81 -14.00
CA ILE A 196 0.27 -9.43 -15.34
C ILE A 196 1.75 -9.09 -15.30
N SER A 197 2.40 -9.04 -16.45
CA SER A 197 3.77 -8.54 -16.56
C SER A 197 3.87 -7.12 -16.03
N ALA A 198 4.96 -6.83 -15.33
CA ALA A 198 5.29 -5.51 -14.84
C ALA A 198 6.54 -4.98 -15.54
N SER A 199 6.66 -3.65 -15.57
CA SER A 199 7.86 -2.93 -16.00
C SER A 199 8.33 -2.03 -14.88
N ASP A 200 9.64 -1.78 -14.78
CA ASP A 200 10.20 -0.84 -13.81
C ASP A 200 9.62 0.57 -13.96
N SER A 201 9.33 0.99 -15.20
CA SER A 201 8.71 2.28 -15.50
C SER A 201 7.30 2.44 -14.94
N ASP A 202 6.57 1.36 -14.66
CA ASP A 202 5.26 1.43 -14.00
C ASP A 202 5.34 2.14 -12.64
N TYR A 203 6.51 2.10 -11.99
CA TYR A 203 6.74 2.61 -10.62
C TYR A 203 7.39 4.00 -10.57
N ASN A 204 7.63 4.66 -11.72
CA ASN A 204 8.25 5.99 -11.77
C ASN A 204 7.43 7.05 -11.02
N ILE A 205 6.11 6.95 -11.08
CA ILE A 205 5.23 7.85 -10.32
C ILE A 205 5.54 7.88 -8.80
N LEU A 206 5.94 6.74 -8.25
CA LEU A 206 6.28 6.66 -6.82
C LEU A 206 7.64 7.28 -6.52
N ARG A 207 8.62 7.15 -7.43
CA ARG A 207 9.93 7.82 -7.34
C ARG A 207 9.75 9.33 -7.35
N ASP A 208 8.98 9.84 -8.33
CA ASP A 208 8.68 11.28 -8.47
C ASP A 208 7.99 11.85 -7.22
N ILE A 209 7.06 11.10 -6.63
CA ILE A 209 6.36 11.52 -5.41
C ILE A 209 7.31 11.53 -4.22
N LYS A 210 8.13 10.50 -4.07
CA LYS A 210 9.11 10.40 -2.99
C LYS A 210 10.12 11.55 -3.02
N ASP A 211 10.64 11.87 -4.19
CA ASP A 211 11.59 12.97 -4.39
C ASP A 211 10.98 14.32 -3.99
N LYS A 212 9.70 14.55 -4.33
CA LYS A 212 8.98 15.77 -3.97
C LYS A 212 8.63 15.89 -2.48
N ILE A 213 8.53 14.78 -1.75
CA ILE A 213 8.29 14.80 -0.29
C ILE A 213 9.58 15.10 0.47
N ASN A 214 10.74 14.75 -0.09
CA ASN A 214 12.05 14.91 0.53
C ASN A 214 12.70 16.28 0.24
N GLN A 215 12.10 17.11 -0.61
CA GLN A 215 12.47 18.50 -0.88
C GLN A 215 11.81 19.45 0.10
#